data_8cf1c2adecf0cc231137a0442ea77b31
#
_entry.id   8cf1c2adecf0cc231137a0442ea77b31
#
_cell.length_a   1.000
_cell.length_b   1.000
_cell.length_c   1.000
_cell.angle_alpha   90.00
_cell.angle_beta   90.00
_cell.angle_gamma   90.00
#
_symmetry.space_group_name_H-M   'P 1'
#
loop_
_entity.id
_entity.type
_entity.pdbx_description
1 polymer ?
#
loop_
_entity_poly.entity_id
_entity_poly.type
_entity_poly.pdbx_seq_one_letter_code
_entity_poly.pdbx_strand_id
1 'polypeptide(L)'
;MTIEQVPQALLFDSNMFLVIGEKQVALIDTGTGFQSGAILSSIDKILCGRSLDLVILTHRHYDHVGGLPMIIDRYQPMVYAGAKDAEPLVIGDSESTMGTAFGGSIPEMDVKSVSEGDEFDLGGHILRIIETPGHTIGSICILDTVTGALFSGDTFFVDGVGRTDLPTASFSDLKSSLLKLRNIKFNGLFSGHGPVIKAGGMQFLEKNINQLGL
;
A
#
# COMPACT_ATOMS: atom_id res chain seq x y z
N MET A 1 2.50 -13.20 15.72
CA MET A 1 1.67 -12.48 14.72
C MET A 1 1.79 -10.99 14.99
N THR A 2 2.37 -10.22 14.07
CA THR A 2 2.62 -8.78 14.30
C THR A 2 2.50 -8.01 12.98
N ILE A 3 2.21 -6.71 13.10
CA ILE A 3 2.37 -5.73 12.03
C ILE A 3 3.53 -4.82 12.43
N GLU A 4 4.59 -4.84 11.62
CA GLU A 4 5.81 -4.08 11.87
C GLU A 4 5.99 -3.03 10.76
N GLN A 5 6.24 -1.79 11.13
CA GLN A 5 6.61 -0.76 10.16
C GLN A 5 8.10 -0.88 9.83
N VAL A 6 8.42 -0.99 8.54
CA VAL A 6 9.81 -0.89 8.08
C VAL A 6 10.26 0.56 8.23
N PRO A 7 11.40 0.85 8.89
CA PRO A 7 11.88 2.22 8.99
C PRO A 7 12.05 2.88 7.62
N GLN A 8 11.46 4.06 7.44
CA GLN A 8 11.65 4.84 6.23
C GLN A 8 13.11 5.24 6.09
N ALA A 9 13.64 5.14 4.88
CA ALA A 9 15.00 5.55 4.56
C ALA A 9 15.06 7.02 4.11
N LEU A 10 13.99 7.52 3.50
CA LEU A 10 13.84 8.90 3.03
C LEU A 10 12.46 9.45 3.42
N LEU A 11 12.36 10.75 3.64
CA LEU A 11 11.11 11.40 4.08
C LEU A 11 9.96 11.31 3.05
N PHE A 12 10.28 11.08 1.79
CA PHE A 12 9.30 10.93 0.73
C PHE A 12 9.03 9.48 0.33
N ASP A 13 9.69 8.49 0.97
CA ASP A 13 9.27 7.10 0.85
C ASP A 13 7.88 6.92 1.46
N SER A 14 7.09 6.04 0.87
CA SER A 14 5.88 5.57 1.54
C SER A 14 6.20 4.84 2.83
N ASN A 15 5.24 4.76 3.73
CA ASN A 15 5.28 3.78 4.81
C ASN A 15 5.21 2.37 4.20
N MET A 16 6.07 1.49 4.69
CA MET A 16 6.10 0.09 4.34
C MET A 16 5.76 -0.75 5.57
N PHE A 17 4.92 -1.78 5.42
CA PHE A 17 4.50 -2.60 6.55
C PHE A 17 4.70 -4.09 6.28
N LEU A 18 5.37 -4.78 7.20
CA LEU A 18 5.44 -6.24 7.22
C LEU A 18 4.29 -6.78 8.08
N VAL A 19 3.43 -7.58 7.49
CA VAL A 19 2.38 -8.32 8.19
C VAL A 19 2.83 -9.76 8.34
N ILE A 20 3.14 -10.15 9.57
CA ILE A 20 3.79 -11.43 9.89
C ILE A 20 2.76 -12.40 10.47
N GLY A 21 2.22 -13.25 9.63
CA GLY A 21 1.34 -14.35 10.03
C GLY A 21 2.12 -15.61 10.41
N GLU A 22 1.43 -16.67 10.82
CA GLU A 22 2.04 -17.97 11.15
C GLU A 22 2.51 -18.71 9.90
N LYS A 23 1.73 -18.61 8.80
CA LYS A 23 1.97 -19.32 7.54
C LYS A 23 2.84 -18.53 6.58
N GLN A 24 2.51 -17.23 6.39
CA GLN A 24 3.10 -16.36 5.38
C GLN A 24 3.42 -14.98 5.94
N VAL A 25 4.30 -14.27 5.25
CA VAL A 25 4.62 -12.85 5.50
C VAL A 25 4.30 -12.05 4.26
N ALA A 26 3.57 -10.95 4.43
CA ALA A 26 3.29 -9.97 3.39
C ALA A 26 4.01 -8.65 3.68
N LEU A 27 4.52 -8.01 2.63
CA LEU A 27 4.97 -6.62 2.64
C LEU A 27 3.92 -5.76 1.93
N ILE A 28 3.50 -4.68 2.57
CA ILE A 28 2.62 -3.68 1.98
C ILE A 28 3.49 -2.49 1.56
N ASP A 29 3.51 -2.20 0.26
CA ASP A 29 4.33 -1.19 -0.41
C ASP A 29 5.85 -1.40 -0.24
N THR A 30 6.67 -0.69 -1.04
CA THR A 30 8.11 -0.95 -1.14
C THR A 30 8.99 0.32 -1.09
N GLY A 31 8.41 1.50 -0.93
CA GLY A 31 9.13 2.77 -0.99
C GLY A 31 9.71 3.07 -2.39
N THR A 32 10.56 4.09 -2.49
CA THR A 32 11.25 4.45 -3.75
C THR A 32 12.40 3.50 -4.12
N GLY A 33 12.94 2.77 -3.16
CA GLY A 33 14.12 1.94 -3.37
C GLY A 33 15.46 2.69 -3.46
N PHE A 34 15.48 4.02 -3.39
CA PHE A 34 16.73 4.80 -3.51
C PHE A 34 17.76 4.47 -2.42
N GLN A 35 17.32 4.02 -1.26
CA GLN A 35 18.17 3.55 -0.15
C GLN A 35 18.05 2.03 0.04
N SER A 36 18.15 1.26 -1.04
CA SER A 36 17.92 -0.18 -1.09
C SER A 36 18.63 -0.96 0.03
N GLY A 37 19.91 -0.67 0.28
CA GLY A 37 20.67 -1.35 1.31
C GLY A 37 20.12 -1.17 2.74
N ALA A 38 19.64 0.03 3.08
CA ALA A 38 19.04 0.31 4.38
C ALA A 38 17.67 -0.36 4.52
N ILE A 39 16.85 -0.31 3.47
CA ILE A 39 15.52 -0.93 3.42
C ILE A 39 15.65 -2.45 3.55
N LEU A 40 16.47 -3.10 2.72
CA LEU A 40 16.68 -4.55 2.76
C LEU A 40 17.22 -5.01 4.11
N SER A 41 18.20 -4.28 4.68
CA SER A 41 18.74 -4.60 6.02
C SER A 41 17.67 -4.51 7.11
N SER A 42 16.74 -3.55 7.01
CA SER A 42 15.65 -3.41 7.97
C SER A 42 14.63 -4.54 7.82
N ILE A 43 14.28 -4.91 6.59
CA ILE A 43 13.39 -6.04 6.30
C ILE A 43 14.01 -7.35 6.81
N ASP A 44 15.29 -7.63 6.50
CA ASP A 44 16.00 -8.85 6.97
C ASP A 44 15.98 -8.98 8.50
N LYS A 45 16.17 -7.86 9.22
CA LYS A 45 16.12 -7.84 10.69
C LYS A 45 14.72 -8.19 11.22
N ILE A 46 13.66 -7.65 10.60
CA ILE A 46 12.28 -7.91 11.02
C ILE A 46 11.87 -9.34 10.65
N LEU A 47 12.23 -9.82 9.47
CA LEU A 47 11.96 -11.19 9.03
C LEU A 47 12.62 -12.25 9.92
N CYS A 48 13.78 -11.94 10.48
CA CYS A 48 14.52 -12.85 11.38
C CYS A 48 14.68 -14.26 10.81
N GLY A 49 15.02 -14.37 9.53
CA GLY A 49 15.22 -15.64 8.81
C GLY A 49 13.96 -16.25 8.20
N ARG A 50 12.80 -15.62 8.31
CA ARG A 50 11.59 -16.03 7.58
C ARG A 50 11.65 -15.57 6.14
N SER A 51 10.90 -16.26 5.25
CA SER A 51 10.67 -15.80 3.88
C SER A 51 9.74 -14.58 3.86
N LEU A 52 9.88 -13.76 2.83
CA LEU A 52 8.89 -12.80 2.39
C LEU A 52 8.09 -13.47 1.25
N ASP A 53 6.83 -13.78 1.49
CA ASP A 53 6.04 -14.60 0.57
C ASP A 53 5.23 -13.75 -0.42
N LEU A 54 4.74 -12.58 0.03
CA LEU A 54 3.84 -11.71 -0.72
C LEU A 54 4.30 -10.26 -0.65
N VAL A 55 4.08 -9.52 -1.75
CA VAL A 55 4.03 -8.05 -1.76
C VAL A 55 2.66 -7.64 -2.26
N ILE A 56 1.99 -6.74 -1.55
CA ILE A 56 0.73 -6.15 -1.97
C ILE A 56 0.93 -4.65 -2.09
N LEU A 57 0.78 -4.12 -3.29
CA LEU A 57 0.96 -2.70 -3.58
C LEU A 57 -0.38 -1.99 -3.48
N THR A 58 -0.43 -0.91 -2.71
CA THR A 58 -1.67 -0.12 -2.53
C THR A 58 -2.05 0.63 -3.79
N HIS A 59 -1.08 1.10 -4.54
CA HIS A 59 -1.25 1.76 -5.84
C HIS A 59 0.08 1.87 -6.58
N ARG A 60 0.06 2.43 -7.81
CA ARG A 60 1.18 2.42 -8.76
C ARG A 60 2.29 3.45 -8.55
N HIS A 61 2.12 4.50 -7.70
CA HIS A 61 3.07 5.60 -7.66
C HIS A 61 4.45 5.19 -7.16
N TYR A 62 5.48 5.83 -7.70
CA TYR A 62 6.87 5.41 -7.58
C TYR A 62 7.38 5.34 -6.13
N ASP A 63 6.93 6.22 -5.28
CA ASP A 63 7.27 6.22 -3.86
C ASP A 63 6.67 5.04 -3.07
N HIS A 64 5.76 4.27 -3.69
CA HIS A 64 5.21 3.02 -3.19
C HIS A 64 5.78 1.78 -3.89
N VAL A 65 6.17 1.90 -5.15
CA VAL A 65 6.54 0.74 -5.98
C VAL A 65 8.00 0.75 -6.46
N GLY A 66 8.71 1.87 -6.34
CA GLY A 66 10.06 2.02 -6.87
C GLY A 66 11.08 1.04 -6.26
N GLY A 67 10.85 0.60 -5.03
CA GLY A 67 11.65 -0.42 -4.36
C GLY A 67 11.33 -1.87 -4.78
N LEU A 68 10.27 -2.10 -5.54
CA LEU A 68 9.84 -3.45 -5.92
C LEU A 68 10.90 -4.28 -6.64
N PRO A 69 11.69 -3.74 -7.60
CA PRO A 69 12.74 -4.52 -8.27
C PRO A 69 13.76 -5.12 -7.28
N MET A 70 14.21 -4.35 -6.29
CA MET A 70 15.16 -4.86 -5.28
C MET A 70 14.54 -5.92 -4.36
N ILE A 71 13.24 -5.81 -4.06
CA ILE A 71 12.49 -6.79 -3.25
C ILE A 71 12.33 -8.09 -4.03
N ILE A 72 11.98 -8.02 -5.33
CA ILE A 72 11.88 -9.20 -6.19
C ILE A 72 13.24 -9.91 -6.31
N ASP A 73 14.31 -9.16 -6.56
CA ASP A 73 15.67 -9.73 -6.70
C ASP A 73 16.11 -10.46 -5.41
N ARG A 74 15.82 -9.89 -4.25
CA ARG A 74 16.28 -10.41 -2.95
C ARG A 74 15.42 -11.55 -2.40
N TYR A 75 14.08 -11.47 -2.52
CA TYR A 75 13.16 -12.37 -1.80
C TYR A 75 12.29 -13.22 -2.73
N GLN A 76 12.13 -12.85 -3.99
CA GLN A 76 11.29 -13.55 -4.98
C GLN A 76 9.83 -13.79 -4.51
N PRO A 77 9.16 -12.78 -3.93
CA PRO A 77 7.79 -12.92 -3.47
C PRO A 77 6.81 -12.95 -4.64
N MET A 78 5.59 -13.41 -4.41
CA MET A 78 4.48 -13.13 -5.32
C MET A 78 4.03 -11.67 -5.14
N VAL A 79 3.84 -10.94 -6.24
CA VAL A 79 3.47 -9.52 -6.21
C VAL A 79 2.05 -9.32 -6.68
N TYR A 80 1.30 -8.47 -5.96
CA TYR A 80 -0.09 -8.16 -6.22
C TYR A 80 -0.35 -6.66 -6.19
N ALA A 81 -1.25 -6.19 -7.06
CA ALA A 81 -1.77 -4.81 -7.09
C ALA A 81 -3.20 -4.78 -7.62
N GLY A 82 -3.94 -3.72 -7.35
CA GLY A 82 -5.24 -3.52 -7.97
C GLY A 82 -5.15 -3.57 -9.50
N ALA A 83 -6.12 -4.19 -10.17
CA ALA A 83 -6.02 -4.58 -11.58
C ALA A 83 -5.56 -3.44 -12.51
N LYS A 84 -6.06 -2.22 -12.32
CA LYS A 84 -5.69 -1.06 -13.14
C LYS A 84 -4.31 -0.49 -12.83
N ASP A 85 -3.77 -0.76 -11.65
CA ASP A 85 -2.44 -0.33 -11.23
C ASP A 85 -1.38 -1.42 -11.45
N ALA A 86 -1.77 -2.68 -11.60
CA ALA A 86 -0.87 -3.76 -12.00
C ALA A 86 -0.39 -3.61 -13.46
N GLU A 87 -1.26 -3.17 -14.38
CA GLU A 87 -0.96 -3.07 -15.81
C GLU A 87 0.32 -2.25 -16.11
N PRO A 88 0.49 -0.99 -15.61
CA PRO A 88 1.71 -0.21 -15.87
C PRO A 88 2.97 -0.84 -15.26
N LEU A 89 2.87 -1.60 -14.19
CA LEU A 89 4.01 -2.31 -13.60
C LEU A 89 4.43 -3.52 -14.44
N VAL A 90 3.44 -4.21 -15.04
CA VAL A 90 3.72 -5.34 -15.94
C VAL A 90 4.46 -4.90 -17.19
N ILE A 91 4.12 -3.75 -17.75
CA ILE A 91 4.73 -3.23 -18.99
C ILE A 91 5.91 -2.26 -18.75
N GLY A 92 6.28 -1.99 -17.50
CA GLY A 92 7.40 -1.09 -17.16
C GLY A 92 7.13 0.39 -17.46
N ASP A 93 5.88 0.86 -17.31
CA ASP A 93 5.50 2.24 -17.63
C ASP A 93 5.93 3.21 -16.52
N SER A 94 7.12 3.78 -16.69
CA SER A 94 7.71 4.74 -15.75
C SER A 94 6.99 6.10 -15.72
N GLU A 95 6.22 6.43 -16.75
CA GLU A 95 5.50 7.70 -16.82
C GLU A 95 4.23 7.67 -15.96
N SER A 96 3.37 6.66 -16.17
CA SER A 96 2.12 6.54 -15.41
C SER A 96 2.33 6.17 -13.94
N THR A 97 3.49 5.60 -13.60
CA THR A 97 3.92 5.35 -12.22
C THR A 97 4.59 6.57 -11.57
N MET A 98 4.73 7.68 -12.26
CA MET A 98 5.48 8.86 -11.83
C MET A 98 6.99 8.61 -11.64
N GLY A 99 7.52 7.47 -12.07
CA GLY A 99 8.95 7.13 -11.94
C GLY A 99 9.85 8.18 -12.56
N THR A 100 9.53 8.66 -13.77
CA THR A 100 10.27 9.72 -14.45
C THR A 100 10.34 11.01 -13.62
N ALA A 101 9.25 11.39 -12.92
CA ALA A 101 9.20 12.58 -12.07
C ALA A 101 10.11 12.45 -10.84
N PHE A 102 10.30 11.23 -10.33
CA PHE A 102 11.26 10.93 -9.25
C PHE A 102 12.69 10.74 -9.74
N GLY A 103 12.94 10.75 -11.05
CA GLY A 103 14.24 10.43 -11.65
C GLY A 103 14.59 8.94 -11.61
N GLY A 104 13.59 8.10 -11.44
CA GLY A 104 13.68 6.64 -11.43
C GLY A 104 12.99 6.01 -12.64
N SER A 105 13.05 4.69 -12.71
CA SER A 105 12.36 3.89 -13.74
C SER A 105 11.76 2.64 -13.14
N ILE A 106 10.70 2.15 -13.76
CA ILE A 106 10.06 0.88 -13.43
C ILE A 106 10.36 -0.10 -14.56
N PRO A 107 11.05 -1.22 -14.31
CA PRO A 107 11.18 -2.29 -15.28
C PRO A 107 9.88 -3.09 -15.42
N GLU A 108 9.76 -3.89 -16.48
CA GLU A 108 8.69 -4.90 -16.58
C GLU A 108 8.80 -5.90 -15.43
N MET A 109 7.67 -6.18 -14.76
CA MET A 109 7.62 -7.07 -13.59
C MET A 109 6.40 -7.99 -13.65
N ASP A 110 6.51 -9.18 -13.07
CA ASP A 110 5.37 -10.10 -12.90
C ASP A 110 4.50 -9.64 -11.71
N VAL A 111 3.44 -8.91 -12.02
CA VAL A 111 2.48 -8.39 -11.03
C VAL A 111 1.09 -8.96 -11.32
N LYS A 112 0.53 -9.65 -10.35
CA LYS A 112 -0.81 -10.23 -10.43
C LYS A 112 -1.86 -9.22 -10.01
N SER A 113 -2.99 -9.22 -10.70
CA SER A 113 -4.13 -8.39 -10.36
C SER A 113 -4.91 -8.95 -9.17
N VAL A 114 -5.38 -8.05 -8.30
CA VAL A 114 -6.39 -8.35 -7.28
C VAL A 114 -7.61 -7.46 -7.47
N SER A 115 -8.73 -7.92 -6.92
CA SER A 115 -10.03 -7.26 -7.03
C SER A 115 -10.72 -7.16 -5.67
N GLU A 116 -11.83 -6.43 -5.62
CA GLU A 116 -12.69 -6.28 -4.44
C GLU A 116 -13.02 -7.62 -3.80
N GLY A 117 -12.71 -7.76 -2.52
CA GLY A 117 -13.06 -8.92 -1.71
C GLY A 117 -12.07 -10.08 -1.77
N ASP A 118 -11.02 -10.02 -2.60
CA ASP A 118 -9.95 -11.03 -2.56
C ASP A 118 -9.30 -11.05 -1.18
N GLU A 119 -8.91 -12.25 -0.71
CA GLU A 119 -8.35 -12.45 0.62
C GLU A 119 -7.04 -13.24 0.59
N PHE A 120 -6.11 -12.86 1.49
CA PHE A 120 -4.86 -13.57 1.75
C PHE A 120 -4.83 -14.03 3.21
N ASP A 121 -4.89 -15.34 3.46
CA ASP A 121 -4.76 -15.95 4.80
C ASP A 121 -3.28 -16.18 5.14
N LEU A 122 -2.71 -15.29 5.94
CA LEU A 122 -1.33 -15.38 6.39
C LEU A 122 -1.15 -16.29 7.62
N GLY A 123 -2.23 -16.88 8.14
CA GLY A 123 -2.25 -17.57 9.42
C GLY A 123 -2.28 -16.59 10.60
N GLY A 124 -3.49 -16.25 11.05
CA GLY A 124 -3.74 -15.29 12.12
C GLY A 124 -3.87 -13.82 11.69
N HIS A 125 -3.60 -13.50 10.43
CA HIS A 125 -4.00 -12.29 9.72
C HIS A 125 -4.73 -12.71 8.45
N ILE A 126 -5.84 -12.06 8.11
CA ILE A 126 -6.59 -12.23 6.86
C ILE A 126 -6.68 -10.86 6.21
N LEU A 127 -5.92 -10.67 5.15
CA LEU A 127 -5.85 -9.42 4.41
C LEU A 127 -6.88 -9.41 3.30
N ARG A 128 -7.93 -8.58 3.44
CA ARG A 128 -9.00 -8.40 2.44
C ARG A 128 -8.76 -7.16 1.61
N ILE A 129 -8.88 -7.28 0.30
CA ILE A 129 -8.76 -6.18 -0.66
C ILE A 129 -10.07 -5.39 -0.71
N ILE A 130 -9.94 -4.06 -0.70
CA ILE A 130 -11.03 -3.09 -0.87
C ILE A 130 -10.59 -2.15 -1.98
N GLU A 131 -11.26 -2.16 -3.11
CA GLU A 131 -10.99 -1.20 -4.19
C GLU A 131 -11.38 0.22 -3.75
N THR A 132 -10.46 1.14 -3.84
CA THR A 132 -10.64 2.55 -3.45
C THR A 132 -10.07 3.49 -4.51
N PRO A 133 -10.60 3.44 -5.76
CA PRO A 133 -10.13 4.33 -6.82
C PRO A 133 -10.29 5.80 -6.42
N GLY A 134 -9.42 6.64 -6.96
CA GLY A 134 -9.50 8.08 -6.78
C GLY A 134 -8.15 8.79 -6.70
N HIS A 135 -7.21 8.34 -5.89
CA HIS A 135 -5.82 8.80 -5.94
C HIS A 135 -5.12 8.25 -7.20
N THR A 136 -5.30 6.96 -7.46
CA THR A 136 -5.12 6.35 -8.78
C THR A 136 -6.39 5.57 -9.15
N ILE A 137 -6.51 5.20 -10.43
CA ILE A 137 -7.66 4.42 -10.92
C ILE A 137 -7.68 2.99 -10.36
N GLY A 138 -6.53 2.44 -9.95
CA GLY A 138 -6.37 1.10 -9.39
C GLY A 138 -6.03 1.06 -7.91
N SER A 139 -6.14 2.18 -7.18
CA SER A 139 -5.88 2.23 -5.74
C SER A 139 -6.72 1.22 -4.97
N ILE A 140 -6.09 0.58 -3.99
CA ILE A 140 -6.75 -0.33 -3.05
C ILE A 140 -6.39 0.04 -1.61
N CYS A 141 -7.33 -0.21 -0.70
CA CYS A 141 -7.05 -0.38 0.72
C CYS A 141 -6.98 -1.88 1.04
N ILE A 142 -6.24 -2.24 2.08
CA ILE A 142 -6.11 -3.62 2.55
C ILE A 142 -6.55 -3.66 4.00
N LEU A 143 -7.59 -4.44 4.30
CA LEU A 143 -8.11 -4.61 5.65
C LEU A 143 -7.64 -5.94 6.23
N ASP A 144 -6.89 -5.90 7.31
CA ASP A 144 -6.73 -7.09 8.15
C ASP A 144 -8.02 -7.31 8.97
N THR A 145 -8.81 -8.28 8.55
CA THR A 145 -10.12 -8.55 9.15
C THR A 145 -10.04 -9.13 10.56
N VAL A 146 -8.87 -9.59 10.98
CA VAL A 146 -8.63 -10.15 12.33
C VAL A 146 -8.31 -9.05 13.34
N THR A 147 -7.40 -8.14 12.98
CA THR A 147 -6.95 -7.07 13.90
C THR A 147 -7.72 -5.75 13.72
N GLY A 148 -8.38 -5.58 12.58
CA GLY A 148 -9.01 -4.33 12.20
C GLY A 148 -8.01 -3.25 11.75
N ALA A 149 -6.79 -3.63 11.37
CA ALA A 149 -5.83 -2.71 10.76
C ALA A 149 -6.21 -2.44 9.30
N LEU A 150 -6.34 -1.17 8.92
CA LEU A 150 -6.56 -0.74 7.54
C LEU A 150 -5.30 -0.10 6.99
N PHE A 151 -4.71 -0.71 5.97
CA PHE A 151 -3.65 -0.13 5.16
C PHE A 151 -4.33 0.67 4.04
N SER A 152 -4.32 1.99 4.16
CA SER A 152 -5.10 2.87 3.27
C SER A 152 -4.33 3.34 2.04
N GLY A 153 -3.02 3.04 1.95
CA GLY A 153 -2.17 3.69 0.96
C GLY A 153 -2.39 5.20 0.97
N ASP A 154 -2.60 5.77 -0.19
CA ASP A 154 -2.87 7.19 -0.37
C ASP A 154 -4.35 7.50 -0.60
N THR A 155 -5.26 6.60 -0.19
CA THR A 155 -6.70 6.92 -0.20
C THR A 155 -7.00 8.01 0.81
N PHE A 156 -6.54 7.87 2.07
CA PHE A 156 -6.62 8.92 3.09
C PHE A 156 -5.56 8.75 4.18
N PHE A 157 -5.31 9.83 4.90
CA PHE A 157 -4.32 9.97 5.97
C PHE A 157 -4.96 10.46 7.27
N VAL A 158 -4.16 10.62 8.29
CA VAL A 158 -4.57 11.30 9.54
C VAL A 158 -5.05 12.74 9.27
N ASP A 159 -4.35 13.45 8.38
CA ASP A 159 -4.61 14.84 8.06
C ASP A 159 -4.79 15.04 6.54
N GLY A 160 -5.88 14.50 5.98
CA GLY A 160 -6.24 14.71 4.58
C GLY A 160 -6.41 13.43 3.77
N VAL A 161 -6.51 13.60 2.47
CA VAL A 161 -6.72 12.53 1.48
C VAL A 161 -5.66 12.60 0.41
N GLY A 162 -5.50 11.53 -0.36
CA GLY A 162 -4.60 11.49 -1.51
C GLY A 162 -4.91 12.57 -2.54
N ARG A 163 -3.88 13.02 -3.23
CA ARG A 163 -4.01 14.01 -4.32
C ARG A 163 -4.88 13.46 -5.43
N THR A 164 -5.66 14.35 -6.03
CA THR A 164 -6.56 14.03 -7.15
C THR A 164 -6.29 14.87 -8.40
N ASP A 165 -5.12 15.49 -8.45
CA ASP A 165 -4.62 16.30 -9.56
C ASP A 165 -3.51 15.62 -10.38
N LEU A 166 -3.22 14.34 -10.06
CA LEU A 166 -2.23 13.51 -10.75
C LEU A 166 -2.88 12.72 -11.91
N PRO A 167 -2.07 12.19 -12.85
CA PRO A 167 -2.60 11.31 -13.90
C PRO A 167 -3.41 10.14 -13.33
N THR A 168 -4.54 9.84 -13.96
CA THR A 168 -5.51 8.80 -13.56
C THR A 168 -6.27 9.06 -12.25
N ALA A 169 -6.01 10.17 -11.57
CA ALA A 169 -6.74 10.55 -10.36
C ALA A 169 -8.14 11.09 -10.67
N SER A 170 -9.07 10.91 -9.72
CA SER A 170 -10.45 11.37 -9.81
C SER A 170 -10.98 11.71 -8.43
N PHE A 171 -11.31 12.98 -8.19
CA PHE A 171 -11.92 13.39 -6.91
C PHE A 171 -13.30 12.76 -6.69
N SER A 172 -14.08 12.58 -7.76
CA SER A 172 -15.39 11.92 -7.67
C SER A 172 -15.28 10.47 -7.19
N ASP A 173 -14.28 9.74 -7.72
CA ASP A 173 -14.06 8.35 -7.34
C ASP A 173 -13.50 8.27 -5.92
N LEU A 174 -12.55 9.16 -5.55
CA LEU A 174 -12.05 9.24 -4.18
C LEU A 174 -13.16 9.51 -3.17
N LYS A 175 -14.07 10.44 -3.48
CA LYS A 175 -15.27 10.70 -2.66
C LYS A 175 -16.10 9.43 -2.46
N SER A 176 -16.38 8.70 -3.54
CA SER A 176 -17.14 7.44 -3.49
C SER A 176 -16.44 6.39 -2.65
N SER A 177 -15.11 6.29 -2.78
CA SER A 177 -14.25 5.39 -2.00
C SER A 177 -14.27 5.72 -0.51
N LEU A 178 -14.18 7.00 -0.12
CA LEU A 178 -14.28 7.41 1.28
C LEU A 178 -15.65 7.08 1.89
N LEU A 179 -16.74 7.34 1.16
CA LEU A 179 -18.10 7.01 1.60
C LEU A 179 -18.33 5.48 1.68
N LYS A 180 -17.70 4.69 0.81
CA LYS A 180 -17.67 3.22 0.89
C LYS A 180 -16.95 2.77 2.15
N LEU A 181 -15.75 3.29 2.44
CA LEU A 181 -14.94 2.94 3.62
C LEU A 181 -15.66 3.29 4.93
N ARG A 182 -16.52 4.31 4.96
CA ARG A 182 -17.35 4.67 6.12
C ARG A 182 -18.24 3.52 6.61
N ASN A 183 -18.63 2.62 5.70
CA ASN A 183 -19.46 1.45 6.03
C ASN A 183 -18.64 0.22 6.42
N ILE A 184 -17.31 0.32 6.42
CA ILE A 184 -16.39 -0.77 6.75
C ILE A 184 -15.79 -0.52 8.13
N LYS A 185 -15.93 -1.49 9.03
CA LYS A 185 -15.38 -1.38 10.39
C LYS A 185 -13.88 -1.67 10.36
N PHE A 186 -13.08 -0.70 10.75
CA PHE A 186 -11.66 -0.85 11.04
C PHE A 186 -11.29 -0.07 12.30
N ASN A 187 -10.16 -0.39 12.92
CA ASN A 187 -9.71 0.24 14.16
C ASN A 187 -8.37 0.96 13.99
N GLY A 188 -7.39 0.30 13.38
CA GLY A 188 -6.09 0.90 13.09
C GLY A 188 -6.06 1.58 11.71
N LEU A 189 -5.30 2.67 11.58
CA LEU A 189 -5.01 3.32 10.29
C LEU A 189 -3.52 3.28 10.03
N PHE A 190 -3.13 2.62 8.93
CA PHE A 190 -1.77 2.43 8.44
C PHE A 190 -1.69 3.04 7.04
N SER A 191 -1.59 4.35 6.98
CA SER A 191 -1.59 5.09 5.71
C SER A 191 -0.24 5.07 5.01
N GLY A 192 -0.23 5.36 3.70
CA GLY A 192 0.97 5.44 2.88
C GLY A 192 1.96 6.49 3.37
N HIS A 193 1.47 7.57 3.95
CA HIS A 193 2.30 8.63 4.53
C HIS A 193 1.78 9.08 5.90
N GLY A 194 2.69 9.67 6.70
CA GLY A 194 2.36 10.20 8.02
C GLY A 194 2.34 9.15 9.13
N PRO A 195 1.74 9.45 10.29
CA PRO A 195 1.80 8.60 11.45
C PRO A 195 0.87 7.40 11.37
N VAL A 196 1.27 6.29 12.00
CA VAL A 196 0.45 5.10 12.22
C VAL A 196 -0.46 5.30 13.42
N ILE A 197 -1.74 5.00 13.25
CA ILE A 197 -2.74 5.03 14.32
C ILE A 197 -3.18 3.60 14.64
N LYS A 198 -2.77 3.09 15.79
CA LYS A 198 -3.06 1.69 16.19
C LYS A 198 -4.51 1.48 16.63
N ALA A 199 -5.23 2.54 17.04
CA ALA A 199 -6.62 2.45 17.46
C ALA A 199 -7.37 3.77 17.21
N GLY A 200 -8.66 3.68 16.87
CA GLY A 200 -9.50 4.85 16.61
C GLY A 200 -9.33 5.42 15.20
N GLY A 201 -8.87 4.63 14.23
CA GLY A 201 -8.64 5.05 12.84
C GLY A 201 -9.87 5.65 12.16
N MET A 202 -11.07 5.13 12.47
CA MET A 202 -12.35 5.63 11.92
C MET A 202 -12.57 7.13 12.12
N GLN A 203 -12.11 7.70 13.24
CA GLN A 203 -12.28 9.14 13.50
C GLN A 203 -11.59 10.03 12.47
N PHE A 204 -10.47 9.57 11.90
CA PHE A 204 -9.73 10.30 10.88
C PHE A 204 -10.41 10.22 9.50
N LEU A 205 -11.04 9.09 9.19
CA LEU A 205 -11.90 8.97 8.01
C LEU A 205 -13.09 9.94 8.11
N GLU A 206 -13.81 9.94 9.22
CA GLU A 206 -14.93 10.85 9.45
C GLU A 206 -14.50 12.33 9.45
N LYS A 207 -13.34 12.66 10.04
CA LYS A 207 -12.77 14.00 9.99
C LYS A 207 -12.55 14.44 8.53
N ASN A 208 -11.92 13.60 7.70
CA ASN A 208 -11.64 13.92 6.29
C ASN A 208 -12.93 14.06 5.47
N ILE A 209 -13.91 13.16 5.67
CA ILE A 209 -15.22 13.24 5.03
C ILE A 209 -15.90 14.58 5.36
N ASN A 210 -15.92 14.97 6.64
CA ASN A 210 -16.53 16.24 7.08
C ASN A 210 -15.78 17.46 6.52
N GLN A 211 -14.45 17.44 6.45
CA GLN A 211 -13.65 18.53 5.87
C GLN A 211 -13.90 18.72 4.38
N LEU A 212 -14.23 17.64 3.67
CA LEU A 212 -14.58 17.68 2.25
C LEU A 212 -16.06 18.03 2.00
N GLY A 213 -16.86 18.18 3.05
CA GLY A 213 -18.29 18.47 2.95
C GLY A 213 -19.12 17.31 2.40
N LEU A 214 -18.76 16.06 2.71
CA LEU A 214 -19.36 14.82 2.18
C LEU A 214 -20.32 14.18 3.20
#